data_b5415647841eed43caae454693184546
#
_entry.id   b5415647841eed43caae454693184546
#
_cell.length_a   1.000
_cell.length_b   1.000
_cell.length_c   1.000
_cell.angle_alpha   90.00
_cell.angle_beta   90.00
_cell.angle_gamma   90.00
#
_symmetry.space_group_name_H-M   'P 1'
#
loop_
_entity.id
_entity.type
_entity.pdbx_description
1 polymer ?
#
loop_
_entity_poly.entity_id
_entity_poly.type
_entity_poly.pdbx_seq_one_letter_code
_entity_poly.pdbx_strand_id
1 'polypeptide(L)'
;LLSFITAIYIFNEKGNPAFKMTWILFVFLVPVVGVGFYLFTKAGIGTKYLGARLEKLRVETEPYMQQNEYVVHAMKGGRVANANLSHFLYNQVGFPTYGNSQAQYFPLGDDKFPILIEELNKAEKFIFMEYFIVEKGEMWDSILEILKEKAAAGVEVRFMYDGMCSLTLMP
;
A
#
# COMPACT_ATOMS: atom_id res chain seq x y z
N LEU A 1 25.01 13.61 30.43
CA LEU A 1 23.70 13.67 31.08
C LEU A 1 22.56 13.54 30.05
N LEU A 2 22.54 14.35 28.99
CA LEU A 2 21.48 14.35 27.96
C LEU A 2 21.30 12.96 27.30
N SER A 3 22.40 12.33 26.86
CA SER A 3 22.37 10.98 26.26
C SER A 3 21.80 9.92 27.19
N PHE A 4 22.13 10.03 28.46
CA PHE A 4 21.63 9.07 29.47
C PHE A 4 20.13 9.22 29.68
N ILE A 5 19.63 10.43 29.78
CA ILE A 5 18.19 10.71 29.89
C ILE A 5 17.45 10.21 28.62
N THR A 6 18.01 10.49 27.44
CA THR A 6 17.44 10.03 26.18
C THR A 6 17.45 8.49 26.09
N ALA A 7 18.50 7.83 26.54
CA ALA A 7 18.58 6.38 26.56
C ALA A 7 17.52 5.74 27.46
N ILE A 8 17.30 6.31 28.67
CA ILE A 8 16.22 5.87 29.56
C ILE A 8 14.86 6.07 28.90
N TYR A 9 14.65 7.19 28.21
CA TYR A 9 13.42 7.45 27.49
C TYR A 9 13.19 6.40 26.38
N ILE A 10 14.20 6.13 25.54
CA ILE A 10 14.13 5.10 24.48
C ILE A 10 13.86 3.72 25.06
N PHE A 11 14.49 3.39 26.18
CA PHE A 11 14.31 2.10 26.84
C PHE A 11 12.87 1.86 27.28
N ASN A 12 12.23 2.87 27.85
CA ASN A 12 10.86 2.80 28.37
C ASN A 12 9.78 2.91 27.27
N GLU A 13 10.14 3.28 26.06
CA GLU A 13 9.19 3.42 24.97
C GLU A 13 8.67 2.04 24.51
N LYS A 14 7.43 2.01 23.99
CA LYS A 14 6.89 0.81 23.33
C LYS A 14 7.48 0.71 21.90
N GLY A 15 8.03 -0.44 21.55
CA GLY A 15 8.61 -0.65 20.22
C GLY A 15 9.52 -1.87 20.15
N ASN A 16 10.02 -2.17 18.97
CA ASN A 16 10.91 -3.30 18.73
C ASN A 16 12.24 -3.12 19.48
N PRO A 17 12.65 -4.09 20.33
CA PRO A 17 13.88 -4.00 21.11
C PRO A 17 15.15 -3.78 20.27
N ALA A 18 15.25 -4.36 19.08
CA ALA A 18 16.41 -4.19 18.21
C ALA A 18 16.59 -2.73 17.79
N PHE A 19 15.52 -2.04 17.40
CA PHE A 19 15.59 -0.62 17.09
C PHE A 19 15.95 0.24 18.29
N LYS A 20 15.41 -0.08 19.47
CA LYS A 20 15.76 0.62 20.71
C LYS A 20 17.26 0.52 21.02
N MET A 21 17.81 -0.69 20.95
CA MET A 21 19.24 -0.93 21.18
C MET A 21 20.12 -0.16 20.19
N THR A 22 19.75 -0.15 18.91
CA THR A 22 20.46 0.62 17.88
C THR A 22 20.45 2.11 18.20
N TRP A 23 19.31 2.67 18.56
CA TRP A 23 19.21 4.08 18.95
C TRP A 23 19.99 4.43 20.20
N ILE A 24 19.92 3.57 21.25
CA ILE A 24 20.69 3.75 22.48
C ILE A 24 22.19 3.77 22.17
N LEU A 25 22.68 2.80 21.38
CA LEU A 25 24.07 2.74 20.96
C LEU A 25 24.48 4.01 20.21
N PHE A 26 23.67 4.46 19.25
CA PHE A 26 23.94 5.66 18.45
C PHE A 26 23.97 6.93 19.31
N VAL A 27 23.05 7.09 20.25
CA VAL A 27 23.00 8.23 21.20
C VAL A 27 24.21 8.26 22.15
N PHE A 28 24.77 7.10 22.50
CA PHE A 28 26.00 7.06 23.28
C PHE A 28 27.27 7.29 22.46
N LEU A 29 27.30 6.78 21.22
CA LEU A 29 28.46 6.92 20.34
C LEU A 29 28.66 8.38 19.87
N VAL A 30 27.58 9.08 19.55
CA VAL A 30 27.60 10.48 19.07
C VAL A 30 26.54 11.29 19.84
N PRO A 31 26.85 11.70 21.09
CA PRO A 31 25.85 12.18 22.05
C PRO A 31 24.95 13.31 21.56
N VAL A 32 25.51 14.40 21.04
CA VAL A 32 24.74 15.59 20.63
C VAL A 32 23.96 15.33 19.34
N VAL A 33 24.64 14.79 18.33
CA VAL A 33 24.06 14.50 17.03
C VAL A 33 23.04 13.34 17.14
N GLY A 34 23.39 12.30 17.89
CA GLY A 34 22.52 11.15 18.09
C GLY A 34 21.19 11.49 18.77
N VAL A 35 21.25 12.33 19.81
CA VAL A 35 20.02 12.84 20.45
C VAL A 35 19.22 13.72 19.49
N GLY A 36 19.87 14.66 18.81
CA GLY A 36 19.18 15.54 17.84
C GLY A 36 18.53 14.75 16.71
N PHE A 37 19.23 13.76 16.18
CA PHE A 37 18.71 12.92 15.09
C PHE A 37 17.58 12.01 15.56
N TYR A 38 17.68 11.44 16.77
CA TYR A 38 16.60 10.69 17.39
C TYR A 38 15.33 11.53 17.55
N LEU A 39 15.46 12.74 18.11
CA LEU A 39 14.32 13.66 18.29
C LEU A 39 13.72 14.09 16.94
N PHE A 40 14.54 14.34 15.95
CA PHE A 40 14.10 14.66 14.59
C PHE A 40 13.27 13.52 13.98
N THR A 41 13.78 12.27 14.05
CA THR A 41 13.04 11.11 13.53
C THR A 41 11.76 10.88 14.33
N LYS A 42 11.78 11.11 15.64
CA LYS A 42 10.63 10.99 16.53
C LYS A 42 9.55 12.05 16.28
N ALA A 43 9.95 13.26 15.90
CA ALA A 43 9.00 14.34 15.58
C ALA A 43 8.04 13.95 14.45
N GLY A 44 8.46 13.05 13.54
CA GLY A 44 7.59 12.47 12.52
C GLY A 44 6.89 13.51 11.64
N ILE A 45 7.57 14.63 11.34
CA ILE A 45 6.95 15.78 10.65
C ILE A 45 6.35 15.35 9.30
N GLY A 46 7.11 14.55 8.53
CA GLY A 46 6.64 14.04 7.24
C GLY A 46 5.47 13.06 7.37
N THR A 47 5.52 12.17 8.37
CA THR A 47 4.46 11.18 8.59
C THR A 47 3.17 11.81 9.09
N LYS A 48 3.24 12.87 9.90
CA LYS A 48 2.06 13.62 10.35
C LYS A 48 1.37 14.35 9.20
N TYR A 49 2.15 14.98 8.34
CA TYR A 49 1.61 15.66 7.15
C TYR A 49 0.95 14.66 6.20
N LEU A 50 1.63 13.55 5.92
CA LEU A 50 1.07 12.47 5.09
C LEU A 50 -0.18 11.85 5.71
N GLY A 51 -0.17 11.59 7.02
CA GLY A 51 -1.31 11.06 7.75
C GLY A 51 -2.53 11.96 7.67
N ALA A 52 -2.35 13.27 7.85
CA ALA A 52 -3.44 14.23 7.72
C ALA A 52 -4.02 14.29 6.29
N ARG A 53 -3.17 14.17 5.26
CA ARG A 53 -3.61 14.13 3.86
C ARG A 53 -4.37 12.83 3.55
N LEU A 54 -3.89 11.70 4.03
CA LEU A 54 -4.56 10.40 3.87
C LEU A 54 -5.91 10.38 4.58
N GLU A 55 -6.00 10.93 5.79
CA GLU A 55 -7.27 11.03 6.51
C GLU A 55 -8.28 11.90 5.76
N LYS A 56 -7.84 13.02 5.20
CA LYS A 56 -8.70 13.85 4.35
C LYS A 56 -9.23 13.06 3.14
N LEU A 57 -8.35 12.34 2.44
CA LEU A 57 -8.75 11.50 1.31
C LEU A 57 -9.72 10.39 1.75
N ARG A 58 -9.49 9.78 2.90
CA ARG A 58 -10.39 8.76 3.47
C ARG A 58 -11.80 9.32 3.67
N VAL A 59 -11.92 10.50 4.29
CA VAL A 59 -13.22 11.16 4.50
C VAL A 59 -13.89 11.51 3.17
N GLU A 60 -13.13 12.02 2.19
CA GLU A 60 -13.65 12.35 0.86
C GLU A 60 -14.12 11.12 0.07
N THR A 61 -13.50 9.96 0.28
CA THR A 61 -13.86 8.72 -0.42
C THR A 61 -14.92 7.88 0.30
N GLU A 62 -15.15 8.10 1.58
CA GLU A 62 -16.13 7.35 2.39
C GLU A 62 -17.53 7.24 1.76
N PRO A 63 -18.11 8.30 1.15
CA PRO A 63 -19.43 8.21 0.50
C PRO A 63 -19.48 7.22 -0.67
N TYR A 64 -18.35 6.91 -1.29
CA TYR A 64 -18.23 5.97 -2.40
C TYR A 64 -17.98 4.53 -1.95
N MET A 65 -17.68 4.33 -0.67
CA MET A 65 -17.31 3.05 -0.07
C MET A 65 -18.46 2.48 0.78
N GLN A 66 -19.67 2.46 0.22
CA GLN A 66 -20.85 1.99 0.96
C GLN A 66 -20.99 0.47 0.87
N GLN A 67 -21.33 -0.15 2.02
CA GLN A 67 -21.59 -1.57 2.09
C GLN A 67 -22.94 -1.91 1.43
N ASN A 68 -22.95 -2.95 0.60
CA ASN A 68 -24.17 -3.50 0.07
C ASN A 68 -24.74 -4.52 1.06
N GLU A 69 -25.83 -4.15 1.73
CA GLU A 69 -26.48 -4.97 2.75
C GLU A 69 -27.04 -6.29 2.19
N TYR A 70 -27.43 -6.32 0.93
CA TYR A 70 -27.87 -7.56 0.28
C TYR A 70 -26.74 -8.61 0.23
N VAL A 71 -25.52 -8.18 -0.10
CA VAL A 71 -24.34 -9.05 -0.14
C VAL A 71 -24.05 -9.60 1.25
N VAL A 72 -24.08 -8.74 2.29
CA VAL A 72 -23.86 -9.15 3.68
C VAL A 72 -24.92 -10.15 4.15
N HIS A 73 -26.19 -9.90 3.81
CA HIS A 73 -27.27 -10.81 4.12
C HIS A 73 -27.12 -12.18 3.44
N ALA A 74 -26.75 -12.19 2.17
CA ALA A 74 -26.49 -13.44 1.45
C ALA A 74 -25.32 -14.25 2.08
N MET A 75 -24.30 -13.56 2.61
CA MET A 75 -23.19 -14.22 3.30
C MET A 75 -23.59 -14.85 4.64
N LYS A 76 -24.62 -14.31 5.33
CA LYS A 76 -25.14 -14.91 6.58
C LYS A 76 -25.74 -16.30 6.39
N GLY A 77 -26.27 -16.59 5.20
CA GLY A 77 -26.75 -17.94 4.83
C GLY A 77 -25.64 -18.95 4.54
N GLY A 78 -24.39 -18.49 4.44
CA GLY A 78 -23.21 -19.32 4.23
C GLY A 78 -22.41 -19.55 5.52
N ARG A 79 -21.08 -19.44 5.43
CA ARG A 79 -20.21 -19.54 6.62
C ARG A 79 -20.27 -18.26 7.44
N VAL A 80 -20.69 -18.36 8.70
CA VAL A 80 -20.76 -17.24 9.66
C VAL A 80 -19.42 -16.49 9.77
N ALA A 81 -18.29 -17.20 9.68
CA ALA A 81 -16.96 -16.60 9.71
C ALA A 81 -16.75 -15.57 8.58
N ASN A 82 -17.28 -15.81 7.37
CA ASN A 82 -17.16 -14.89 6.25
C ASN A 82 -17.99 -13.61 6.48
N ALA A 83 -19.19 -13.74 7.02
CA ALA A 83 -20.02 -12.60 7.37
C ALA A 83 -19.37 -11.73 8.48
N ASN A 84 -18.79 -12.37 9.50
CA ASN A 84 -18.06 -11.67 10.56
C ASN A 84 -16.81 -10.96 10.03
N LEU A 85 -16.07 -11.58 9.12
CA LEU A 85 -14.91 -10.97 8.48
C LEU A 85 -15.33 -9.76 7.63
N SER A 86 -16.39 -9.88 6.83
CA SER A 86 -16.94 -8.77 6.06
C SER A 86 -17.34 -7.60 6.95
N HIS A 87 -18.02 -7.87 8.04
CA HIS A 87 -18.44 -6.85 9.02
C HIS A 87 -17.23 -6.17 9.68
N PHE A 88 -16.21 -6.95 10.04
CA PHE A 88 -14.96 -6.40 10.59
C PHE A 88 -14.25 -5.49 9.59
N LEU A 89 -14.07 -5.94 8.33
CA LEU A 89 -13.40 -5.16 7.29
C LEU A 89 -14.12 -3.84 7.01
N TYR A 90 -15.44 -3.86 6.96
CA TYR A 90 -16.19 -2.63 6.74
C TYR A 90 -16.11 -1.68 7.93
N ASN A 91 -16.39 -2.15 9.14
CA ASN A 91 -16.50 -1.27 10.31
C ASN A 91 -15.15 -0.78 10.86
N GLN A 92 -14.08 -1.57 10.70
CA GLN A 92 -12.77 -1.22 11.26
C GLN A 92 -11.82 -0.60 10.21
N VAL A 93 -11.98 -0.95 8.95
CA VAL A 93 -11.04 -0.56 7.89
C VAL A 93 -11.73 0.23 6.77
N GLY A 94 -13.06 0.25 6.71
CA GLY A 94 -13.84 0.99 5.72
C GLY A 94 -13.91 0.29 4.35
N PHE A 95 -13.60 -1.02 4.26
CA PHE A 95 -13.65 -1.76 3.00
C PHE A 95 -14.96 -2.57 2.87
N PRO A 96 -15.86 -2.18 1.94
CA PRO A 96 -17.09 -2.91 1.70
C PRO A 96 -16.84 -4.22 0.95
N THR A 97 -17.77 -5.17 1.11
CA THR A 97 -17.75 -6.44 0.40
C THR A 97 -18.65 -6.37 -0.83
N TYR A 98 -18.13 -6.80 -1.97
CA TYR A 98 -18.83 -6.81 -3.25
C TYR A 98 -19.24 -8.23 -3.64
N GLY A 99 -20.41 -8.36 -4.25
CA GLY A 99 -20.98 -9.66 -4.70
C GLY A 99 -20.87 -9.92 -6.20
N ASN A 100 -20.46 -8.91 -6.97
CA ASN A 100 -20.34 -8.97 -8.44
C ASN A 100 -18.91 -9.25 -8.92
N SER A 101 -18.13 -9.94 -8.11
CA SER A 101 -16.73 -10.25 -8.37
C SER A 101 -16.58 -11.69 -8.87
N GLN A 102 -15.73 -11.87 -9.88
CA GLN A 102 -15.24 -13.18 -10.32
C GLN A 102 -13.74 -13.26 -10.01
N ALA A 103 -13.29 -14.45 -9.65
CA ALA A 103 -11.89 -14.66 -9.31
C ALA A 103 -11.34 -15.88 -10.07
N GLN A 104 -10.15 -15.72 -10.62
CA GLN A 104 -9.36 -16.81 -11.20
C GLN A 104 -8.03 -16.91 -10.45
N TYR A 105 -7.70 -18.11 -10.01
CA TYR A 105 -6.44 -18.37 -9.33
C TYR A 105 -5.39 -18.91 -10.32
N PHE A 106 -4.19 -18.40 -10.22
CA PHE A 106 -3.02 -18.87 -10.96
C PHE A 106 -1.95 -19.34 -9.97
N PRO A 107 -1.48 -20.58 -10.06
CA PRO A 107 -0.46 -21.10 -9.15
C PRO A 107 0.91 -20.44 -9.35
N LEU A 108 1.22 -20.00 -10.58
CA LEU A 108 2.48 -19.37 -10.96
C LEU A 108 2.24 -18.03 -11.69
N GLY A 109 3.23 -17.13 -11.61
CA GLY A 109 3.24 -15.89 -12.38
C GLY A 109 3.25 -16.11 -13.88
N ASP A 110 3.94 -17.17 -14.32
CA ASP A 110 4.04 -17.56 -15.73
C ASP A 110 2.69 -17.97 -16.32
N ASP A 111 1.80 -18.56 -15.51
CA ASP A 111 0.44 -18.90 -15.93
C ASP A 111 -0.45 -17.64 -16.03
N LYS A 112 -0.21 -16.67 -15.14
CA LYS A 112 -0.96 -15.40 -15.12
C LYS A 112 -0.55 -14.48 -16.24
N PHE A 113 0.73 -14.42 -16.60
CA PHE A 113 1.27 -13.39 -17.49
C PHE A 113 0.63 -13.37 -18.89
N PRO A 114 0.47 -14.52 -19.61
CA PRO A 114 -0.20 -14.54 -20.91
C PRO A 114 -1.64 -14.01 -20.84
N ILE A 115 -2.37 -14.37 -19.79
CA ILE A 115 -3.76 -13.92 -19.58
C ILE A 115 -3.80 -12.42 -19.32
N LEU A 116 -2.84 -11.88 -18.53
CA LEU A 116 -2.72 -10.45 -18.32
C LEU A 116 -2.49 -9.69 -19.65
N ILE A 117 -1.58 -10.18 -20.49
CA ILE A 117 -1.31 -9.59 -21.81
C ILE A 117 -2.56 -9.61 -22.68
N GLU A 118 -3.30 -10.72 -22.69
CA GLU A 118 -4.54 -10.85 -23.43
C GLU A 118 -5.61 -9.84 -22.95
N GLU A 119 -5.81 -9.72 -21.64
CA GLU A 119 -6.78 -8.77 -21.07
C GLU A 119 -6.40 -7.30 -21.31
N LEU A 120 -5.12 -6.95 -21.23
CA LEU A 120 -4.64 -5.62 -21.58
C LEU A 120 -4.93 -5.28 -23.06
N ASN A 121 -4.75 -6.23 -23.96
CA ASN A 121 -5.06 -6.06 -25.38
C ASN A 121 -6.57 -5.94 -25.66
N LYS A 122 -7.44 -6.49 -24.85
CA LYS A 122 -8.90 -6.35 -24.96
C LYS A 122 -9.43 -5.02 -24.44
N ALA A 123 -8.65 -4.27 -23.68
CA ALA A 123 -9.11 -3.02 -23.06
C ALA A 123 -9.44 -1.96 -24.12
N GLU A 124 -10.65 -1.39 -24.03
CA GLU A 124 -11.17 -0.38 -24.97
C GLU A 124 -11.40 0.99 -24.31
N LYS A 125 -11.61 1.04 -23.00
CA LYS A 125 -12.01 2.27 -22.31
C LYS A 125 -10.93 2.76 -21.36
N PHE A 126 -10.47 1.89 -20.44
CA PHE A 126 -9.46 2.25 -19.46
C PHE A 126 -8.62 1.05 -19.02
N ILE A 127 -7.39 1.32 -18.56
CA ILE A 127 -6.49 0.40 -17.90
C ILE A 127 -6.00 1.07 -16.63
N PHE A 128 -6.35 0.53 -15.44
CA PHE A 128 -5.84 0.99 -14.16
C PHE A 128 -5.03 -0.13 -13.52
N MET A 129 -3.74 0.12 -13.32
CA MET A 129 -2.81 -0.86 -12.78
C MET A 129 -2.10 -0.29 -11.57
N GLU A 130 -1.93 -1.13 -10.57
CA GLU A 130 -1.18 -0.81 -9.35
C GLU A 130 -0.16 -1.91 -9.05
N TYR A 131 1.11 -1.50 -8.88
CA TYR A 131 2.19 -2.40 -8.51
C TYR A 131 3.04 -1.78 -7.40
N PHE A 132 3.42 -2.57 -6.41
CA PHE A 132 4.32 -2.11 -5.36
C PHE A 132 5.75 -1.96 -5.90
N ILE A 133 6.27 -2.98 -6.58
CA ILE A 133 7.62 -2.97 -7.16
C ILE A 133 7.51 -3.23 -8.65
N VAL A 134 8.21 -2.40 -9.43
CA VAL A 134 8.35 -2.54 -10.89
C VAL A 134 9.82 -2.42 -11.24
N GLU A 135 10.32 -3.37 -12.03
CA GLU A 135 11.68 -3.37 -12.55
C GLU A 135 11.67 -3.60 -14.05
N LYS A 136 12.70 -3.10 -14.74
CA LYS A 136 12.93 -3.34 -16.16
C LYS A 136 13.18 -4.83 -16.40
N GLY A 137 12.56 -5.38 -17.43
CA GLY A 137 12.69 -6.78 -17.80
C GLY A 137 11.59 -7.20 -18.75
N GLU A 138 11.68 -8.41 -19.26
CA GLU A 138 10.84 -8.95 -20.31
C GLU A 138 9.33 -8.76 -20.05
N MET A 139 8.88 -9.06 -18.82
CA MET A 139 7.47 -8.92 -18.46
C MET A 139 7.04 -7.45 -18.47
N TRP A 140 7.82 -6.57 -17.83
CA TRP A 140 7.49 -5.14 -17.76
C TRP A 140 7.54 -4.49 -19.14
N ASP A 141 8.57 -4.77 -19.92
CA ASP A 141 8.75 -4.16 -21.25
C ASP A 141 7.58 -4.53 -22.18
N SER A 142 7.11 -5.79 -22.13
CA SER A 142 5.94 -6.25 -22.88
C SER A 142 4.65 -5.53 -22.44
N ILE A 143 4.44 -5.37 -21.12
CA ILE A 143 3.29 -4.62 -20.59
C ILE A 143 3.37 -3.16 -21.03
N LEU A 144 4.54 -2.53 -20.89
CA LEU A 144 4.74 -1.11 -21.20
C LEU A 144 4.44 -0.79 -22.67
N GLU A 145 4.85 -1.65 -23.59
CA GLU A 145 4.53 -1.45 -25.04
C GLU A 145 3.02 -1.46 -25.27
N ILE A 146 2.30 -2.42 -24.68
CA ILE A 146 0.83 -2.45 -24.80
C ILE A 146 0.19 -1.20 -24.17
N LEU A 147 0.66 -0.76 -23.01
CA LEU A 147 0.14 0.44 -22.37
C LEU A 147 0.36 1.69 -23.23
N LYS A 148 1.52 1.81 -23.90
CA LYS A 148 1.80 2.90 -24.86
C LYS A 148 0.85 2.85 -26.07
N GLU A 149 0.68 1.67 -26.67
CA GLU A 149 -0.22 1.49 -27.80
C GLU A 149 -1.66 1.83 -27.44
N LYS A 150 -2.13 1.36 -26.28
CA LYS A 150 -3.48 1.64 -25.79
C LYS A 150 -3.69 3.12 -25.48
N ALA A 151 -2.73 3.77 -24.84
CA ALA A 151 -2.78 5.21 -24.59
C ALA A 151 -2.81 6.01 -25.91
N ALA A 152 -2.01 5.63 -26.89
CA ALA A 152 -2.02 6.25 -28.22
C ALA A 152 -3.35 6.05 -28.94
N ALA A 153 -4.05 4.94 -28.70
CA ALA A 153 -5.38 4.66 -29.23
C ALA A 153 -6.53 5.37 -28.48
N GLY A 154 -6.22 6.15 -27.42
CA GLY A 154 -7.19 6.92 -26.65
C GLY A 154 -7.78 6.19 -25.44
N VAL A 155 -7.27 5.02 -25.08
CA VAL A 155 -7.63 4.33 -23.84
C VAL A 155 -7.04 5.08 -22.65
N GLU A 156 -7.83 5.31 -21.59
CA GLU A 156 -7.34 5.96 -20.37
C GLU A 156 -6.42 5.00 -19.60
N VAL A 157 -5.11 5.28 -19.58
CA VAL A 157 -4.12 4.46 -18.86
C VAL A 157 -3.67 5.16 -17.60
N ARG A 158 -3.86 4.51 -16.44
CA ARG A 158 -3.33 4.96 -15.15
C ARG A 158 -2.48 3.85 -14.56
N PHE A 159 -1.23 4.18 -14.26
CA PHE A 159 -0.30 3.25 -13.66
C PHE A 159 0.27 3.83 -12.37
N MET A 160 0.04 3.14 -11.25
CA MET A 160 0.51 3.54 -9.92
C MET A 160 1.56 2.54 -9.43
N TYR A 161 2.67 3.06 -8.91
CA TYR A 161 3.77 2.27 -8.38
C TYR A 161 4.50 3.02 -7.26
N ASP A 162 5.31 2.30 -6.47
CA ASP A 162 6.10 2.92 -5.41
C ASP A 162 7.09 3.95 -5.97
N GLY A 163 7.14 5.13 -5.33
CA GLY A 163 8.01 6.23 -5.78
C GLY A 163 9.50 5.89 -5.84
N MET A 164 9.96 4.89 -5.09
CA MET A 164 11.34 4.42 -5.15
C MET A 164 11.68 3.74 -6.48
N CYS A 165 10.68 3.11 -7.12
CA CYS A 165 10.86 2.50 -8.45
C CYS A 165 11.13 3.55 -9.53
N SER A 166 10.74 4.81 -9.33
CA SER A 166 11.01 5.87 -10.31
C SER A 166 12.50 6.08 -10.55
N LEU A 167 13.35 5.79 -9.55
CA LEU A 167 14.81 5.90 -9.66
C LEU A 167 15.41 4.88 -10.63
N THR A 168 14.76 3.76 -10.85
CA THR A 168 15.22 2.67 -11.72
C THR A 168 14.48 2.61 -13.04
N LEU A 169 13.24 3.10 -13.09
CA LEU A 169 12.37 3.07 -14.29
C LEU A 169 12.55 4.29 -15.19
N MET A 170 12.86 5.46 -14.62
CA MET A 170 13.12 6.66 -15.42
C MET A 170 14.57 6.67 -15.92
N PRO A 171 14.79 7.01 -17.20
CA PRO A 171 16.13 7.18 -17.74
C PRO A 171 16.88 8.35 -17.13
#